data_2d3ed8a5ff70194d2eee387255cf71ec
#
_entry.id   2d3ed8a5ff70194d2eee387255cf71ec
#
_cell.length_a   1.000
_cell.length_b   1.000
_cell.length_c   1.000
_cell.angle_alpha   90.00
_cell.angle_beta   90.00
_cell.angle_gamma   90.00
#
_symmetry.space_group_name_H-M   'P 1'
#
loop_
_entity.id
_entity.type
_entity.pdbx_description
1 polymer ?
#
loop_
_entity_poly.entity_id
_entity_poly.type
_entity_poly.pdbx_seq_one_letter_code
_entity_poly.pdbx_strand_id
1 'polypeptide(L)'
;MRALIYRGGTEMNPKELLEILSVAEKLKCNTRHCDTSSGRRESVAEHSWRTALMAMLLTKEFPEADMDKVIRMCLIHDLGEAFTGDIPTFAKTGADARKEDDILLNWVSTLPEDAREEWTALLTEMNAMETREAKIYKALDK
;
A
#
# COMPACT_ATOMS: atom_id res chain seq x y z
N MET A 1 -13.20 8.98 17.93
CA MET A 1 -12.46 7.77 17.56
C MET A 1 -12.63 6.59 18.52
N ARG A 2 -12.70 6.81 19.83
CA ARG A 2 -12.91 5.72 20.79
C ARG A 2 -14.20 4.90 20.57
N ALA A 3 -15.26 5.53 20.11
CA ALA A 3 -16.56 4.86 19.89
C ALA A 3 -16.63 4.03 18.59
N LEU A 4 -15.71 4.25 17.67
CA LEU A 4 -15.68 3.57 16.37
C LEU A 4 -14.84 2.28 16.38
N ILE A 5 -14.03 2.06 17.42
CA ILE A 5 -13.02 0.99 17.43
C ILE A 5 -13.42 -0.14 18.40
N TYR A 6 -14.55 -0.01 19.13
CA TYR A 6 -14.91 -0.99 20.15
C TYR A 6 -15.83 -2.10 19.65
N ARG A 7 -15.24 -3.23 19.27
CA ARG A 7 -15.94 -4.53 19.13
C ARG A 7 -15.05 -5.62 19.71
N GLY A 8 -15.55 -6.31 20.75
CA GLY A 8 -14.81 -7.32 21.51
C GLY A 8 -14.15 -8.41 20.65
N GLY A 9 -12.88 -8.70 20.91
CA GLY A 9 -12.07 -9.68 20.22
C GLY A 9 -10.63 -9.22 20.05
N THR A 10 -9.99 -9.59 18.94
CA THR A 10 -8.61 -9.22 18.58
C THR A 10 -8.56 -7.79 18.03
N GLU A 11 -8.75 -6.80 18.91
CA GLU A 11 -8.86 -5.42 18.49
C GLU A 11 -7.52 -4.71 18.41
N MET A 12 -7.39 -3.88 17.36
CA MET A 12 -6.33 -2.89 17.28
C MET A 12 -6.58 -1.82 18.32
N ASN A 13 -5.70 -1.68 19.32
CA ASN A 13 -5.83 -0.61 20.29
C ASN A 13 -5.40 0.75 19.69
N PRO A 14 -5.80 1.88 20.29
CA PRO A 14 -5.46 3.20 19.74
C PRO A 14 -3.97 3.46 19.59
N LYS A 15 -3.14 2.92 20.47
CA LYS A 15 -1.68 3.07 20.39
C LYS A 15 -1.13 2.38 19.15
N GLU A 16 -1.54 1.14 18.92
CA GLU A 16 -1.14 0.38 17.74
C GLU A 16 -1.57 1.07 16.43
N LEU A 17 -2.80 1.58 16.41
CA LEU A 17 -3.29 2.34 15.26
C LEU A 17 -2.41 3.56 14.99
N LEU A 18 -2.08 4.34 16.00
CA LEU A 18 -1.24 5.53 15.86
C LEU A 18 0.19 5.17 15.43
N GLU A 19 0.74 4.06 15.90
CA GLU A 19 2.06 3.57 15.48
C GLU A 19 2.07 3.20 14.00
N ILE A 20 1.04 2.50 13.52
CA ILE A 20 0.90 2.14 12.11
C ILE A 20 0.75 3.40 11.24
N LEU A 21 -0.11 4.33 11.66
CA LEU A 21 -0.32 5.57 10.94
C LEU A 21 0.94 6.45 10.92
N SER A 22 1.79 6.38 11.95
CA SER A 22 3.05 7.12 11.96
C SER A 22 4.07 6.57 10.95
N VAL A 23 4.02 5.28 10.66
CA VAL A 23 4.80 4.70 9.56
C VAL A 23 4.25 5.18 8.22
N ALA A 24 2.94 5.08 8.01
CA ALA A 24 2.29 5.55 6.79
C ALA A 24 2.52 7.05 6.54
N GLU A 25 2.61 7.85 7.61
CA GLU A 25 2.86 9.28 7.50
C GLU A 25 4.17 9.61 6.79
N LYS A 26 5.18 8.75 6.91
CA LYS A 26 6.47 8.94 6.22
C LYS A 26 6.32 9.00 4.70
N LEU A 27 5.29 8.37 4.13
CA LEU A 27 5.02 8.43 2.70
C LEU A 27 4.63 9.83 2.21
N LYS A 28 4.15 10.69 3.10
CA LYS A 28 3.88 12.09 2.79
C LYS A 28 5.17 12.89 2.60
N CYS A 29 6.25 12.46 3.24
CA CYS A 29 7.54 13.10 3.21
C CYS A 29 8.45 12.53 2.11
N ASN A 30 8.17 11.33 1.63
CA ASN A 30 8.90 10.71 0.55
C ASN A 30 8.36 11.19 -0.79
N THR A 31 9.20 11.79 -1.62
CA THR A 31 8.78 12.29 -2.92
C THR A 31 9.15 11.33 -4.03
N ARG A 32 8.30 11.30 -5.04
CA ARG A 32 8.55 10.58 -6.29
C ARG A 32 9.36 11.46 -7.25
N HIS A 33 9.85 10.87 -8.34
CA HIS A 33 10.59 11.59 -9.36
C HIS A 33 9.67 12.14 -10.47
N CYS A 34 8.53 12.66 -10.08
CA CYS A 34 7.57 13.32 -10.95
C CYS A 34 6.95 14.51 -10.21
N ASP A 35 6.50 15.49 -10.97
CA ASP A 35 5.93 16.70 -10.42
C ASP A 35 4.41 16.72 -10.57
N THR A 36 3.74 17.34 -9.60
CA THR A 36 2.31 17.65 -9.71
C THR A 36 2.09 18.77 -10.73
N SER A 37 0.84 18.99 -11.13
CA SER A 37 0.49 20.07 -12.05
C SER A 37 0.85 21.47 -11.53
N SER A 38 1.03 21.61 -10.22
CA SER A 38 1.47 22.88 -9.61
C SER A 38 2.99 23.06 -9.57
N GLY A 39 3.76 22.11 -10.11
CA GLY A 39 5.22 22.17 -10.15
C GLY A 39 5.92 21.69 -8.88
N ARG A 40 5.18 21.08 -7.97
CA ARG A 40 5.70 20.49 -6.73
C ARG A 40 5.96 18.99 -6.94
N ARG A 41 6.98 18.46 -6.26
CA ARG A 41 7.20 17.01 -6.25
C ARG A 41 5.99 16.26 -5.66
N GLU A 42 5.55 15.21 -6.35
CA GLU A 42 4.49 14.33 -5.87
C GLU A 42 5.02 13.45 -4.73
N SER A 43 4.26 13.29 -3.65
CA SER A 43 4.60 12.35 -2.59
C SER A 43 4.15 10.93 -2.93
N VAL A 44 4.78 9.94 -2.29
CA VAL A 44 4.37 8.53 -2.41
C VAL A 44 2.95 8.32 -1.91
N ALA A 45 2.57 9.03 -0.84
CA ALA A 45 1.19 8.97 -0.31
C ALA A 45 0.16 9.45 -1.33
N GLU A 46 0.45 10.55 -2.03
CA GLU A 46 -0.44 11.09 -3.08
C GLU A 46 -0.58 10.11 -4.24
N HIS A 47 0.50 9.48 -4.65
CA HIS A 47 0.48 8.44 -5.68
C HIS A 47 -0.40 7.26 -5.28
N SER A 48 -0.22 6.74 -4.06
CA SER A 48 -1.00 5.62 -3.56
C SER A 48 -2.49 5.94 -3.49
N TRP A 49 -2.85 7.13 -2.99
CA TRP A 49 -4.23 7.61 -2.96
C TRP A 49 -4.83 7.69 -4.37
N ARG A 50 -4.11 8.29 -5.31
CA ARG A 50 -4.59 8.46 -6.68
C ARG A 50 -4.77 7.13 -7.40
N THR A 51 -3.86 6.19 -7.19
CA THR A 51 -3.94 4.84 -7.77
C THR A 51 -5.16 4.08 -7.21
N ALA A 52 -5.41 4.18 -5.91
CA ALA A 52 -6.60 3.59 -5.28
C ALA A 52 -7.90 4.21 -5.81
N LEU A 53 -7.93 5.53 -5.99
CA LEU A 53 -9.08 6.23 -6.57
C LEU A 53 -9.34 5.78 -8.01
N MET A 54 -8.29 5.58 -8.80
CA MET A 54 -8.40 5.05 -10.15
C MET A 54 -9.04 3.66 -10.14
N ALA A 55 -8.60 2.76 -9.24
CA ALA A 55 -9.20 1.43 -9.10
C ALA A 55 -10.69 1.52 -8.77
N MET A 56 -11.07 2.41 -7.87
CA MET A 56 -12.48 2.62 -7.50
C MET A 56 -13.32 3.08 -8.69
N LEU A 57 -12.80 4.01 -9.50
CA LEU A 57 -13.49 4.52 -10.69
C LEU A 57 -13.63 3.46 -11.79
N LEU A 58 -12.73 2.48 -11.83
CA LEU A 58 -12.72 1.42 -12.85
C LEU A 58 -13.45 0.13 -12.41
N THR A 59 -14.12 0.15 -11.26
CA THR A 59 -14.79 -1.04 -10.71
C THR A 59 -15.71 -1.72 -11.71
N LYS A 60 -16.50 -0.96 -12.46
CA LYS A 60 -17.45 -1.51 -13.43
C LYS A 60 -16.80 -2.01 -14.71
N GLU A 61 -15.57 -1.60 -14.99
CA GLU A 61 -14.82 -2.05 -16.16
C GLU A 61 -14.27 -3.47 -15.96
N PHE A 62 -14.15 -3.92 -14.71
CA PHE A 62 -13.65 -5.24 -14.36
C PHE A 62 -14.64 -6.02 -13.49
N PRO A 63 -15.84 -6.36 -14.04
CA PRO A 63 -16.91 -6.95 -13.23
C PRO A 63 -16.58 -8.33 -12.66
N GLU A 64 -15.60 -9.02 -13.23
CA GLU A 64 -15.17 -10.37 -12.78
C GLU A 64 -14.04 -10.33 -11.75
N ALA A 65 -13.51 -9.13 -11.44
CA ALA A 65 -12.43 -8.97 -10.47
C ALA A 65 -12.97 -8.38 -9.16
N ASP A 66 -12.30 -8.74 -8.06
CA ASP A 66 -12.55 -8.12 -6.76
C ASP A 66 -11.83 -6.77 -6.71
N MET A 67 -12.50 -5.72 -7.18
CA MET A 67 -11.91 -4.38 -7.25
C MET A 67 -11.75 -3.74 -5.88
N ASP A 68 -12.51 -4.13 -4.87
CA ASP A 68 -12.27 -3.69 -3.49
C ASP A 68 -10.91 -4.19 -2.99
N LYS A 69 -10.56 -5.42 -3.34
CA LYS A 69 -9.21 -5.95 -3.07
C LYS A 69 -8.14 -5.15 -3.81
N VAL A 70 -8.36 -4.79 -5.06
CA VAL A 70 -7.41 -3.97 -5.84
C VAL A 70 -7.21 -2.61 -5.19
N ILE A 71 -8.27 -1.97 -4.71
CA ILE A 71 -8.17 -0.70 -3.96
C ILE A 71 -7.27 -0.86 -2.74
N ARG A 72 -7.46 -1.93 -1.97
CA ARG A 72 -6.62 -2.23 -0.80
C ARG A 72 -5.16 -2.46 -1.17
N MET A 73 -4.91 -3.18 -2.26
CA MET A 73 -3.56 -3.38 -2.80
C MET A 73 -2.89 -2.05 -3.13
N CYS A 74 -3.60 -1.16 -3.82
CA CYS A 74 -3.09 0.17 -4.17
C CYS A 74 -2.70 0.99 -2.94
N LEU A 75 -3.50 0.92 -1.86
CA LEU A 75 -3.26 1.69 -0.64
C LEU A 75 -1.99 1.26 0.10
N ILE A 76 -1.63 -0.03 0.05
CA ILE A 76 -0.50 -0.56 0.83
C ILE A 76 0.74 -0.84 0.00
N HIS A 77 0.67 -0.74 -1.33
CA HIS A 77 1.74 -1.25 -2.20
C HIS A 77 3.10 -0.58 -1.97
N ASP A 78 3.12 0.69 -1.66
CA ASP A 78 4.37 1.45 -1.48
C ASP A 78 4.72 1.72 0.00
N LEU A 79 4.05 1.05 0.96
CA LEU A 79 4.37 1.25 2.38
C LEU A 79 5.81 0.91 2.73
N GLY A 80 6.44 -0.01 1.99
CA GLY A 80 7.86 -0.34 2.17
C GLY A 80 8.78 0.85 1.96
N GLU A 81 8.39 1.82 1.15
CA GLU A 81 9.17 3.03 0.90
C GLU A 81 9.25 3.95 2.13
N ALA A 82 8.40 3.74 3.14
CA ALA A 82 8.53 4.41 4.43
C ALA A 82 9.88 4.10 5.11
N PHE A 83 10.48 2.97 4.78
CA PHE A 83 11.74 2.50 5.35
C PHE A 83 12.94 2.69 4.40
N THR A 84 12.71 2.66 3.08
CA THR A 84 13.77 2.70 2.07
C THR A 84 13.82 3.98 1.26
N GLY A 85 12.74 4.78 1.26
CA GLY A 85 12.55 5.89 0.35
C GLY A 85 12.22 5.45 -1.07
N ASP A 86 11.85 6.41 -1.93
CA ASP A 86 11.54 6.13 -3.33
C ASP A 86 12.82 6.05 -4.16
N ILE A 87 13.02 4.92 -4.85
CA ILE A 87 14.09 4.73 -5.81
C ILE A 87 13.48 4.86 -7.21
N PRO A 88 13.99 5.75 -8.10
CA PRO A 88 13.46 5.87 -9.45
C PRO A 88 13.43 4.52 -10.17
N THR A 89 12.34 4.25 -10.91
CA THR A 89 12.17 2.98 -11.61
C THR A 89 13.36 2.63 -12.50
N PHE A 90 13.94 3.61 -13.17
CA PHE A 90 15.11 3.41 -14.04
C PHE A 90 16.40 3.11 -13.26
N ALA A 91 16.47 3.45 -11.97
CA ALA A 91 17.61 3.17 -11.09
C ALA A 91 17.35 1.97 -10.16
N LYS A 92 16.10 1.48 -10.09
CA LYS A 92 15.69 0.39 -9.20
C LYS A 92 16.15 -0.96 -9.75
N THR A 93 16.86 -1.72 -8.93
CA THR A 93 17.29 -3.08 -9.28
C THR A 93 16.32 -4.11 -8.73
N GLY A 94 16.41 -5.36 -9.20
CA GLY A 94 15.64 -6.48 -8.62
C GLY A 94 16.00 -6.73 -7.14
N ALA A 95 17.24 -6.44 -6.73
CA ALA A 95 17.66 -6.54 -5.35
C ALA A 95 16.99 -5.46 -4.48
N ASP A 96 16.84 -4.23 -4.97
CA ASP A 96 16.14 -3.16 -4.27
C ASP A 96 14.66 -3.48 -4.06
N ALA A 97 14.00 -4.01 -5.09
CA ALA A 97 12.60 -4.42 -4.99
C ALA A 97 12.40 -5.53 -3.96
N ARG A 98 13.25 -6.55 -3.97
CA ARG A 98 13.20 -7.65 -2.97
C ARG A 98 13.44 -7.13 -1.56
N LYS A 99 14.36 -6.20 -1.39
CA LYS A 99 14.66 -5.60 -0.09
C LYS A 99 13.45 -4.83 0.45
N GLU A 100 12.78 -4.05 -0.38
CA GLU A 100 11.54 -3.37 0.01
C GLU A 100 10.45 -4.35 0.42
N ASP A 101 10.24 -5.41 -0.36
CA ASP A 101 9.24 -6.43 -0.08
C ASP A 101 9.53 -7.14 1.24
N ASP A 102 10.79 -7.52 1.48
CA ASP A 102 11.20 -8.19 2.72
C ASP A 102 11.02 -7.28 3.93
N ILE A 103 11.40 -6.02 3.84
CA ILE A 103 11.23 -5.05 4.92
C ILE A 103 9.75 -4.84 5.22
N LEU A 104 8.93 -4.69 4.19
CA LEU A 104 7.49 -4.51 4.34
C LEU A 104 6.83 -5.73 4.99
N LEU A 105 7.15 -6.94 4.53
CA LEU A 105 6.62 -8.17 5.12
C LEU A 105 7.05 -8.36 6.57
N ASN A 106 8.30 -8.03 6.88
CA ASN A 106 8.80 -8.09 8.26
C ASN A 106 8.06 -7.12 9.16
N TRP A 107 7.82 -5.90 8.70
CA TRP A 107 7.05 -4.93 9.47
C TRP A 107 5.60 -5.38 9.64
N VAL A 108 4.95 -5.87 8.58
CA VAL A 108 3.57 -6.38 8.63
C VAL A 108 3.44 -7.52 9.63
N SER A 109 4.47 -8.36 9.78
CA SER A 109 4.47 -9.46 10.75
C SER A 109 4.36 -8.98 12.21
N THR A 110 4.64 -7.72 12.48
CA THR A 110 4.53 -7.11 13.82
C THR A 110 3.16 -6.50 14.10
N LEU A 111 2.28 -6.43 13.11
CA LEU A 111 0.96 -5.79 13.24
C LEU A 111 -0.01 -6.66 14.04
N PRO A 112 -1.11 -6.04 14.55
CA PRO A 112 -2.20 -6.80 15.15
C PRO A 112 -2.76 -7.86 14.21
N GLU A 113 -3.29 -8.95 14.75
CA GLU A 113 -3.64 -10.17 14.03
C GLU A 113 -4.45 -9.93 12.74
N ASP A 114 -5.53 -9.18 12.82
CA ASP A 114 -6.40 -8.95 11.66
C ASP A 114 -5.67 -8.23 10.52
N ALA A 115 -4.95 -7.16 10.85
CA ALA A 115 -4.17 -6.42 9.87
C ALA A 115 -3.00 -7.27 9.33
N ARG A 116 -2.33 -8.00 10.20
CA ARG A 116 -1.23 -8.88 9.82
C ARG A 116 -1.67 -9.95 8.82
N GLU A 117 -2.78 -10.63 9.10
CA GLU A 117 -3.32 -11.67 8.21
C GLU A 117 -3.75 -11.11 6.87
N GLU A 118 -4.55 -10.04 6.88
CA GLU A 118 -5.05 -9.42 5.65
C GLU A 118 -3.90 -8.88 4.79
N TRP A 119 -3.00 -8.10 5.38
CA TRP A 119 -1.94 -7.45 4.63
C TRP A 119 -0.88 -8.43 4.14
N THR A 120 -0.58 -9.47 4.91
CA THR A 120 0.30 -10.54 4.45
C THR A 120 -0.29 -11.25 3.23
N ALA A 121 -1.58 -11.58 3.26
CA ALA A 121 -2.27 -12.22 2.14
C ALA A 121 -2.26 -11.32 0.90
N LEU A 122 -2.57 -10.03 1.05
CA LEU A 122 -2.56 -9.07 -0.05
C LEU A 122 -1.16 -8.93 -0.68
N LEU A 123 -0.14 -8.75 0.13
CA LEU A 123 1.24 -8.60 -0.35
C LEU A 123 1.75 -9.86 -1.03
N THR A 124 1.42 -11.03 -0.50
CA THR A 124 1.77 -12.30 -1.10
C THR A 124 1.12 -12.46 -2.48
N GLU A 125 -0.16 -12.13 -2.60
CA GLU A 125 -0.89 -12.16 -3.87
C GLU A 125 -0.29 -11.17 -4.88
N MET A 126 0.01 -9.96 -4.43
CA MET A 126 0.62 -8.92 -5.27
C MET A 126 1.99 -9.37 -5.80
N ASN A 127 2.81 -9.95 -4.95
CA ASN A 127 4.15 -10.40 -5.34
C ASN A 127 4.12 -11.60 -6.29
N ALA A 128 3.16 -12.50 -6.12
CA ALA A 128 2.99 -13.67 -7.00
C ALA A 128 2.54 -13.29 -8.41
N MET A 129 1.80 -12.19 -8.57
CA MET A 129 1.34 -11.69 -9.86
C MET A 129 0.54 -12.70 -10.70
N GLU A 130 -0.14 -13.64 -10.05
CA GLU A 130 -0.88 -14.70 -10.72
C GLU A 130 -2.36 -14.36 -10.89
N THR A 131 -2.95 -13.67 -9.91
CA THR A 131 -4.38 -13.35 -9.94
C THR A 131 -4.67 -12.15 -10.86
N ARG A 132 -5.93 -12.06 -11.28
CA ARG A 132 -6.42 -10.93 -12.06
C ARG A 132 -6.26 -9.62 -11.28
N GLU A 133 -6.60 -9.64 -10.00
CA GLU A 133 -6.50 -8.50 -9.11
C GLU A 133 -5.06 -7.97 -9.02
N ALA A 134 -4.08 -8.85 -8.83
CA ALA A 134 -2.67 -8.48 -8.78
C ALA A 134 -2.20 -7.86 -10.10
N LYS A 135 -2.65 -8.39 -11.21
CA LYS A 135 -2.32 -7.86 -12.55
C LYS A 135 -2.95 -6.49 -12.80
N ILE A 136 -4.20 -6.30 -12.38
CA ILE A 136 -4.89 -5.00 -12.48
C ILE A 136 -4.17 -3.97 -11.62
N TYR A 137 -3.93 -4.29 -10.35
CA TYR A 137 -3.17 -3.40 -9.46
C TYR A 137 -1.86 -2.96 -10.11
N LYS A 138 -1.10 -3.90 -10.62
CA LYS A 138 0.21 -3.61 -11.24
C LYS A 138 0.10 -2.73 -12.48
N ALA A 139 -0.94 -2.92 -13.27
CA ALA A 139 -1.21 -2.07 -14.42
C ALA A 139 -1.56 -0.63 -14.01
N LEU A 140 -2.32 -0.46 -12.94
CA LEU A 140 -2.71 0.85 -12.43
C LEU A 140 -1.53 1.62 -11.80
N ASP A 141 -0.58 0.90 -11.24
CA ASP A 141 0.61 1.47 -10.59
C ASP A 141 1.58 2.11 -11.61
N LYS A 142 1.45 1.78 -12.85
CA LYS A 142 2.25 2.41 -13.91
C LYS A 142 1.71 3.81 -14.23
#